data_7ccb5fc8727f9be70a3c5fc1db9b9ea4
#
_entry.id   7ccb5fc8727f9be70a3c5fc1db9b9ea4
#
_cell.length_a   1.000
_cell.length_b   1.000
_cell.length_c   1.000
_cell.angle_alpha   90.00
_cell.angle_beta   90.00
_cell.angle_gamma   90.00
#
_symmetry.space_group_name_H-M   'P 1'
#
loop_
_entity.id
_entity.type
_entity.pdbx_description
1 polymer ?
#
loop_
_entity_poly.entity_id
_entity_poly.type
_entity_poly.pdbx_seq_one_letter_code
_entity_poly.pdbx_strand_id
1 'polypeptide(L)'
;MTDAGSSSFVYVTFIRTTPEQLWSALTDPVLVKKYLLGVHQETDWKVGSPWRLVFEDGRVADTGEIVELDPLKRIVINWRNEFRPELKEEGVARCTIELEPLDGAVKLTIAHVMDRPNSKFIEAVSGGWPKILSNLKSLLETGVIVLTAK
;
A
#
# COMPACT_ATOMS: atom_id res chain seq x y z
N MET A 1 -3.16 -15.71 -24.11
CA MET A 1 -1.71 -15.69 -23.98
C MET A 1 -1.31 -15.15 -22.63
N THR A 2 -0.36 -15.78 -22.02
CA THR A 2 0.11 -15.32 -20.73
C THR A 2 0.89 -14.03 -20.89
N ASP A 3 0.79 -13.17 -19.89
CA ASP A 3 1.56 -11.96 -19.84
C ASP A 3 2.95 -12.27 -19.24
N ALA A 4 3.79 -12.90 -20.06
CA ALA A 4 5.09 -13.36 -19.62
C ALA A 4 6.05 -12.22 -19.29
N GLY A 5 5.72 -10.98 -19.69
CA GLY A 5 6.55 -9.81 -19.43
C GLY A 5 6.23 -9.08 -18.15
N SER A 6 5.27 -9.54 -17.34
CA SER A 6 4.90 -8.81 -16.12
C SER A 6 4.77 -9.74 -14.92
N SER A 7 4.82 -9.12 -13.73
CA SER A 7 4.55 -9.78 -12.45
C SER A 7 3.48 -8.98 -11.74
N SER A 8 2.59 -9.65 -11.03
CA SER A 8 1.54 -8.96 -10.31
C SER A 8 1.20 -9.67 -9.00
N PHE A 9 0.65 -8.90 -8.08
CA PHE A 9 0.10 -9.39 -6.82
C PHE A 9 -1.21 -8.66 -6.57
N VAL A 10 -2.28 -9.42 -6.32
CA VAL A 10 -3.58 -8.85 -6.00
C VAL A 10 -4.03 -9.43 -4.68
N TYR A 11 -4.44 -8.55 -3.77
CA TYR A 11 -4.95 -8.94 -2.47
C TYR A 11 -6.28 -8.25 -2.21
N VAL A 12 -7.28 -9.02 -1.80
CA VAL A 12 -8.62 -8.51 -1.52
C VAL A 12 -8.97 -8.83 -0.08
N THR A 13 -9.48 -7.83 0.64
CA THR A 13 -10.01 -8.06 1.98
C THR A 13 -11.28 -7.24 2.18
N PHE A 14 -12.12 -7.69 3.09
CA PHE A 14 -13.38 -7.03 3.43
C PHE A 14 -13.26 -6.52 4.86
N ILE A 15 -13.50 -5.22 5.06
CA ILE A 15 -13.32 -4.57 6.36
C ILE A 15 -14.66 -3.98 6.80
N ARG A 16 -15.03 -4.24 8.04
CA ARG A 16 -16.25 -3.65 8.63
C ARG A 16 -15.94 -2.21 9.00
N THR A 17 -16.18 -1.31 8.06
CA THR A 17 -15.88 0.10 8.17
C THR A 17 -16.68 0.87 7.12
N THR A 18 -16.47 2.19 7.06
CA THR A 18 -17.05 3.03 6.01
C THR A 18 -15.96 3.48 5.05
N PRO A 19 -16.32 3.87 3.82
CA PRO A 19 -15.32 4.42 2.89
C PRO A 19 -14.58 5.61 3.47
N GLU A 20 -15.27 6.48 4.21
CA GLU A 20 -14.67 7.65 4.84
C GLU A 20 -13.62 7.27 5.88
N GLN A 21 -13.93 6.30 6.73
CA GLN A 21 -12.99 5.84 7.77
C GLN A 21 -11.79 5.13 7.16
N LEU A 22 -12.03 4.31 6.15
CA LEU A 22 -10.94 3.60 5.47
C LEU A 22 -10.05 4.60 4.72
N TRP A 23 -10.65 5.56 4.02
CA TRP A 23 -9.89 6.59 3.33
C TRP A 23 -9.00 7.37 4.29
N SER A 24 -9.54 7.78 5.45
CA SER A 24 -8.76 8.44 6.49
C SER A 24 -7.61 7.56 6.96
N ALA A 25 -7.86 6.27 7.17
CA ALA A 25 -6.81 5.34 7.60
C ALA A 25 -5.72 5.17 6.54
N LEU A 26 -6.04 5.36 5.27
CA LEU A 26 -5.05 5.25 4.18
C LEU A 26 -4.26 6.54 3.96
N THR A 27 -4.80 7.68 4.34
CA THR A 27 -4.23 8.99 3.97
C THR A 27 -3.78 9.85 5.15
N ASP A 28 -4.34 9.64 6.35
CA ASP A 28 -3.96 10.42 7.53
C ASP A 28 -2.64 9.86 8.11
N PRO A 29 -1.57 10.66 8.16
CA PRO A 29 -0.26 10.15 8.59
C PRO A 29 -0.26 9.57 10.02
N VAL A 30 -1.10 10.07 10.92
CA VAL A 30 -1.19 9.53 12.27
C VAL A 30 -1.79 8.13 12.25
N LEU A 31 -2.82 7.91 11.46
CA LEU A 31 -3.47 6.61 11.35
C LEU A 31 -2.61 5.61 10.58
N VAL A 32 -2.00 6.04 9.48
CA VAL A 32 -1.12 5.20 8.66
C VAL A 32 0.02 4.64 9.51
N LYS A 33 0.62 5.46 10.36
CA LYS A 33 1.74 5.06 11.20
C LYS A 33 1.37 3.92 12.16
N LYS A 34 0.11 3.81 12.53
CA LYS A 34 -0.33 2.78 13.49
C LYS A 34 -0.26 1.36 12.94
N TYR A 35 -0.42 1.18 11.64
CA TYR A 35 -0.48 -0.17 11.06
C TYR A 35 0.66 -0.48 10.07
N LEU A 36 1.42 0.52 9.63
CA LEU A 36 2.59 0.30 8.78
C LEU A 36 3.80 -0.07 9.65
N LEU A 37 4.18 -1.30 9.61
CA LEU A 37 5.20 -1.93 10.44
C LEU A 37 6.56 -1.22 10.41
N GLY A 38 6.74 -0.17 11.22
CA GLY A 38 8.01 0.51 11.40
C GLY A 38 8.32 1.62 10.40
N VAL A 39 7.36 2.00 9.56
CA VAL A 39 7.55 3.12 8.62
C VAL A 39 6.38 4.09 8.72
N HIS A 40 6.60 5.32 8.25
CA HIS A 40 5.52 6.29 8.08
C HIS A 40 5.47 6.76 6.64
N GLN A 41 4.35 7.32 6.24
CA GLN A 41 4.08 7.73 4.86
C GLN A 41 4.10 9.25 4.75
N GLU A 42 4.80 9.76 3.72
CA GLU A 42 4.89 11.19 3.44
C GLU A 42 4.47 11.50 2.02
N THR A 43 3.44 12.32 1.87
CA THR A 43 2.99 12.82 0.57
C THR A 43 1.97 13.94 0.80
N ASP A 44 1.74 14.77 -0.22
CA ASP A 44 0.74 15.85 -0.16
C ASP A 44 -0.64 15.40 -0.63
N TRP A 45 -0.78 14.17 -1.05
CA TRP A 45 -2.04 13.60 -1.57
C TRP A 45 -2.64 14.42 -2.71
N LYS A 46 -1.78 14.74 -3.68
CA LYS A 46 -2.18 15.40 -4.94
C LYS A 46 -1.55 14.63 -6.09
N VAL A 47 -2.25 14.56 -7.21
CA VAL A 47 -1.69 13.94 -8.42
C VAL A 47 -0.40 14.68 -8.78
N GLY A 48 0.67 13.92 -9.00
CA GLY A 48 2.00 14.45 -9.29
C GLY A 48 2.86 14.71 -8.07
N SER A 49 2.31 14.61 -6.84
CA SER A 49 3.13 14.84 -5.66
C SER A 49 4.05 13.66 -5.39
N PRO A 50 5.27 13.92 -4.86
CA PRO A 50 6.14 12.84 -4.40
C PRO A 50 5.47 12.06 -3.28
N TRP A 51 5.78 10.79 -3.22
CA TRP A 51 5.29 9.87 -2.19
C TRP A 51 6.47 9.05 -1.68
N ARG A 52 6.54 8.82 -0.37
CA ARG A 52 7.59 7.96 0.18
C ARG A 52 7.19 7.33 1.50
N LEU A 53 7.82 6.19 1.78
CA LEU A 53 7.79 5.53 3.08
C LEU A 53 9.16 5.73 3.73
N VAL A 54 9.16 6.07 5.01
CA VAL A 54 10.36 6.45 5.74
C VAL A 54 10.43 5.64 7.04
N PHE A 55 11.60 5.05 7.31
CA PHE A 55 11.84 4.37 8.60
C PHE A 55 11.92 5.38 9.73
N GLU A 56 11.76 4.91 10.97
CA GLU A 56 11.82 5.77 12.14
C GLU A 56 13.18 6.48 12.29
N ASP A 57 14.25 5.87 11.80
CA ASP A 57 15.60 6.48 11.84
C ASP A 57 15.84 7.49 10.73
N GLY A 58 14.84 7.76 9.89
CA GLY A 58 14.93 8.73 8.81
C GLY A 58 15.37 8.18 7.47
N ARG A 59 15.78 6.92 7.39
CA ARG A 59 16.14 6.32 6.11
C ARG A 59 14.89 6.14 5.25
N VAL A 60 15.03 6.36 3.95
CA VAL A 60 13.93 6.20 3.01
C VAL A 60 13.80 4.74 2.61
N ALA A 61 12.62 4.17 2.85
CA ALA A 61 12.33 2.78 2.49
C ALA A 61 11.90 2.67 1.02
N ASP A 62 10.97 3.52 0.61
CA ASP A 62 10.40 3.49 -0.73
C ASP A 62 10.10 4.91 -1.18
N THR A 63 10.11 5.12 -2.50
CA THR A 63 9.75 6.40 -3.10
C THR A 63 8.76 6.18 -4.23
N GLY A 64 8.11 7.25 -4.63
CA GLY A 64 7.20 7.19 -5.76
C GLY A 64 6.50 8.50 -6.02
N GLU A 65 5.36 8.38 -6.69
CA GLU A 65 4.57 9.52 -7.11
C GLU A 65 3.09 9.12 -7.10
N ILE A 66 2.23 10.04 -6.67
CA ILE A 66 0.78 9.86 -6.77
C ILE A 66 0.41 10.04 -8.23
N VAL A 67 -0.09 8.99 -8.87
CA VAL A 67 -0.45 9.01 -10.29
C VAL A 67 -1.92 9.31 -10.49
N GLU A 68 -2.76 8.76 -9.61
CA GLU A 68 -4.20 8.96 -9.69
C GLU A 68 -4.77 9.03 -8.29
N LEU A 69 -5.73 9.90 -8.09
CA LEU A 69 -6.38 10.07 -6.79
C LEU A 69 -7.86 10.36 -7.01
N ASP A 70 -8.71 9.44 -6.63
CA ASP A 70 -10.15 9.60 -6.67
C ASP A 70 -10.66 9.37 -5.24
N PRO A 71 -10.96 10.45 -4.50
CA PRO A 71 -11.29 10.33 -3.06
C PRO A 71 -12.38 9.31 -2.78
N LEU A 72 -12.15 8.50 -1.77
CA LEU A 72 -13.03 7.44 -1.29
C LEU A 72 -13.11 6.23 -2.20
N LYS A 73 -12.41 6.25 -3.37
CA LYS A 73 -12.53 5.19 -4.37
C LYS A 73 -11.20 4.58 -4.79
N ARG A 74 -10.19 5.41 -5.06
CA ARG A 74 -9.01 4.87 -5.72
C ARG A 74 -7.76 5.73 -5.52
N ILE A 75 -6.64 5.06 -5.29
CA ILE A 75 -5.30 5.66 -5.25
C ILE A 75 -4.40 4.84 -6.16
N VAL A 76 -3.63 5.49 -7.03
CA VAL A 76 -2.60 4.83 -7.83
C VAL A 76 -1.27 5.50 -7.54
N ILE A 77 -0.28 4.70 -7.16
CA ILE A 77 1.05 5.15 -6.80
C ILE A 77 2.07 4.42 -7.68
N ASN A 78 2.97 5.17 -8.31
CA ASN A 78 4.19 4.58 -8.84
C ASN A 78 5.13 4.40 -7.66
N TRP A 79 5.73 3.21 -7.53
CA TRP A 79 6.36 2.78 -6.27
C TRP A 79 7.69 2.10 -6.59
N ARG A 80 8.78 2.57 -5.97
CA ARG A 80 10.10 1.98 -6.11
C ARG A 80 10.70 1.71 -4.74
N ASN A 81 11.25 0.51 -4.54
CA ASN A 81 11.97 0.19 -3.32
C ASN A 81 13.32 0.91 -3.34
N GLU A 82 13.70 1.52 -2.20
CA GLU A 82 14.94 2.30 -2.11
C GLU A 82 15.98 1.68 -1.18
N PHE A 83 15.58 0.81 -0.26
CA PHE A 83 16.52 0.34 0.76
C PHE A 83 17.13 -1.03 0.47
N ARG A 84 16.60 -1.77 -0.47
CA ARG A 84 17.15 -3.06 -0.88
C ARG A 84 17.65 -2.96 -2.33
N PRO A 85 18.98 -2.98 -2.54
CA PRO A 85 19.53 -2.76 -3.89
C PRO A 85 18.95 -3.66 -4.97
N GLU A 86 18.72 -4.93 -4.67
CA GLU A 86 18.19 -5.87 -5.65
C GLU A 86 16.75 -5.55 -6.05
N LEU A 87 15.98 -4.92 -5.18
CA LEU A 87 14.62 -4.49 -5.48
C LEU A 87 14.61 -3.12 -6.16
N LYS A 88 15.46 -2.22 -5.69
CA LYS A 88 15.61 -0.88 -6.28
C LYS A 88 15.98 -0.96 -7.75
N GLU A 89 16.85 -1.90 -8.08
CA GLU A 89 17.34 -2.11 -9.44
C GLU A 89 16.21 -2.50 -10.40
N GLU A 90 15.15 -3.12 -9.90
CA GLU A 90 14.00 -3.48 -10.74
C GLU A 90 13.20 -2.28 -11.23
N GLY A 91 13.31 -1.14 -10.56
CA GLY A 91 12.64 0.06 -10.97
C GLY A 91 11.28 0.26 -10.32
N VAL A 92 10.36 0.85 -11.08
CA VAL A 92 9.07 1.33 -10.58
C VAL A 92 7.97 0.30 -10.86
N ALA A 93 7.18 0.03 -9.83
CA ALA A 93 5.96 -0.78 -9.95
C ALA A 93 4.74 0.14 -9.84
N ARG A 94 3.60 -0.34 -10.27
CA ARG A 94 2.33 0.39 -10.14
C ARG A 94 1.50 -0.26 -9.04
N CYS A 95 1.15 0.52 -8.03
CA CYS A 95 0.29 0.07 -6.94
C CYS A 95 -1.06 0.76 -7.05
N THR A 96 -2.13 -0.02 -7.15
CA THR A 96 -3.50 0.47 -7.20
C THR A 96 -4.21 0.03 -5.93
N ILE A 97 -4.84 0.99 -5.25
CA ILE A 97 -5.63 0.75 -4.04
C ILE A 97 -7.07 1.15 -4.36
N GLU A 98 -7.99 0.21 -4.26
CA GLU A 98 -9.40 0.47 -4.60
C GLU A 98 -10.33 0.14 -3.45
N LEU A 99 -11.29 1.03 -3.21
CA LEU A 99 -12.33 0.88 -2.20
C LEU A 99 -13.67 0.73 -2.89
N GLU A 100 -14.40 -0.32 -2.52
CA GLU A 100 -15.75 -0.55 -3.03
C GLU A 100 -16.70 -0.69 -1.84
N PRO A 101 -17.65 0.26 -1.67
CA PRO A 101 -18.58 0.18 -0.54
C PRO A 101 -19.56 -0.97 -0.71
N LEU A 102 -19.80 -1.66 0.41
CA LEU A 102 -20.79 -2.71 0.51
C LEU A 102 -21.72 -2.35 1.66
N ASP A 103 -22.72 -3.18 1.89
CA ASP A 103 -23.62 -2.96 3.01
C ASP A 103 -22.89 -3.30 4.32
N GLY A 104 -22.52 -2.26 5.08
CA GLY A 104 -21.85 -2.42 6.37
C GLY A 104 -20.36 -2.74 6.29
N ALA A 105 -19.76 -2.68 5.10
CA ALA A 105 -18.34 -3.00 4.92
C ALA A 105 -17.78 -2.30 3.71
N VAL A 106 -16.45 -2.39 3.53
CA VAL A 106 -15.77 -1.93 2.33
C VAL A 106 -14.89 -3.07 1.82
N LYS A 107 -14.97 -3.34 0.53
CA LYS A 107 -14.03 -4.24 -0.15
C LYS A 107 -12.80 -3.43 -0.51
N LEU A 108 -11.64 -3.83 0.02
CA LEU A 108 -10.38 -3.18 -0.26
C LEU A 108 -9.54 -4.09 -1.15
N THR A 109 -9.12 -3.57 -2.29
CA THR A 109 -8.29 -4.31 -3.24
C THR A 109 -6.96 -3.59 -3.41
N ILE A 110 -5.86 -4.35 -3.28
CA ILE A 110 -4.52 -3.88 -3.57
C ILE A 110 -4.04 -4.66 -4.80
N ALA A 111 -3.63 -3.94 -5.83
CA ALA A 111 -3.03 -4.56 -7.01
C ALA A 111 -1.66 -3.92 -7.24
N HIS A 112 -0.61 -4.74 -7.25
CA HIS A 112 0.76 -4.29 -7.45
C HIS A 112 1.30 -4.98 -8.70
N VAL A 113 1.74 -4.19 -9.68
CA VAL A 113 2.17 -4.70 -10.99
C VAL A 113 3.55 -4.16 -11.33
N MET A 114 4.43 -5.05 -11.76
CA MET A 114 5.77 -4.71 -12.26
C MET A 114 5.88 -5.21 -13.69
N ASP A 115 6.37 -4.36 -14.58
CA ASP A 115 6.51 -4.66 -15.99
C ASP A 115 7.79 -5.45 -16.25
N ARG A 116 7.86 -6.62 -15.62
CA ARG A 116 8.94 -7.60 -15.83
C ARG A 116 8.53 -8.94 -15.24
N PRO A 117 9.02 -10.07 -15.79
CA PRO A 117 8.70 -11.38 -15.23
C PRO A 117 9.53 -11.64 -13.97
N ASN A 118 9.01 -12.50 -13.11
CA ASN A 118 9.73 -13.00 -11.92
C ASN A 118 10.27 -11.88 -11.02
N SER A 119 9.46 -10.85 -10.80
CA SER A 119 9.87 -9.70 -9.98
C SER A 119 10.08 -10.09 -8.53
N LYS A 120 11.27 -9.81 -8.00
CA LYS A 120 11.57 -9.99 -6.58
C LYS A 120 10.86 -8.96 -5.73
N PHE A 121 10.62 -7.75 -6.29
CA PHE A 121 9.87 -6.72 -5.60
C PHE A 121 8.42 -7.17 -5.38
N ILE A 122 7.78 -7.72 -6.42
CA ILE A 122 6.41 -8.22 -6.28
C ILE A 122 6.35 -9.37 -5.26
N GLU A 123 7.33 -10.25 -5.27
CA GLU A 123 7.42 -11.30 -4.26
C GLU A 123 7.51 -10.73 -2.85
N ALA A 124 8.34 -9.69 -2.66
CA ALA A 124 8.51 -9.05 -1.36
C ALA A 124 7.21 -8.41 -0.87
N VAL A 125 6.52 -7.64 -1.72
CA VAL A 125 5.26 -7.01 -1.32
C VAL A 125 4.15 -8.03 -1.09
N SER A 126 4.19 -9.18 -1.76
CA SER A 126 3.20 -10.23 -1.54
C SER A 126 3.29 -10.81 -0.13
N GLY A 127 4.45 -10.72 0.50
CA GLY A 127 4.62 -11.09 1.92
C GLY A 127 4.27 -9.96 2.88
N GLY A 128 4.46 -8.71 2.46
CA GLY A 128 4.22 -7.54 3.31
C GLY A 128 2.76 -7.11 3.39
N TRP A 129 2.09 -7.02 2.24
CA TRP A 129 0.70 -6.54 2.21
C TRP A 129 -0.26 -7.31 3.12
N PRO A 130 -0.24 -8.66 3.17
CA PRO A 130 -1.15 -9.35 4.08
C PRO A 130 -0.97 -8.98 5.54
N LYS A 131 0.27 -8.74 5.97
CA LYS A 131 0.54 -8.33 7.34
C LYS A 131 0.02 -6.93 7.62
N ILE A 132 0.31 -5.99 6.71
CA ILE A 132 -0.14 -4.60 6.82
C ILE A 132 -1.67 -4.53 6.83
N LEU A 133 -2.33 -5.25 5.91
CA LEU A 133 -3.77 -5.20 5.81
C LEU A 133 -4.47 -5.92 6.95
N SER A 134 -3.84 -6.93 7.53
CA SER A 134 -4.36 -7.56 8.75
C SER A 134 -4.38 -6.55 9.90
N ASN A 135 -3.32 -5.75 10.02
CA ASN A 135 -3.26 -4.69 11.02
C ASN A 135 -4.28 -3.59 10.75
N LEU A 136 -4.41 -3.17 9.50
CA LEU A 136 -5.39 -2.14 9.12
C LEU A 136 -6.81 -2.60 9.42
N LYS A 137 -7.15 -3.81 9.01
CA LYS A 137 -8.47 -4.39 9.26
C LYS A 137 -8.76 -4.46 10.74
N SER A 138 -7.82 -4.99 11.53
CA SER A 138 -8.00 -5.11 12.97
C SER A 138 -8.14 -3.74 13.64
N LEU A 139 -7.32 -2.77 13.22
CA LEU A 139 -7.39 -1.41 13.76
C LEU A 139 -8.78 -0.81 13.53
N LEU A 140 -9.31 -0.94 12.33
CA LEU A 140 -10.61 -0.35 11.98
C LEU A 140 -11.77 -1.09 12.65
N GLU A 141 -11.67 -2.41 12.82
CA GLU A 141 -12.76 -3.20 13.38
C GLU A 141 -12.74 -3.30 14.89
N THR A 142 -11.56 -3.25 15.50
CA THR A 142 -11.41 -3.50 16.95
C THR A 142 -10.66 -2.40 17.69
N GLY A 143 -9.98 -1.50 17.00
CA GLY A 143 -9.19 -0.45 17.63
C GLY A 143 -7.75 -0.86 17.95
N VAL A 144 -7.36 -2.11 17.71
CA VAL A 144 -6.00 -2.58 18.02
C VAL A 144 -5.43 -3.32 16.81
N ILE A 145 -4.09 -3.34 16.73
CA ILE A 145 -3.40 -4.07 15.67
C ILE A 145 -3.07 -5.50 16.11
N VAL A 146 -2.78 -6.36 15.12
CA VAL A 146 -2.47 -7.78 15.36
C VAL A 146 -0.96 -7.99 15.47
N LEU A 147 -0.19 -7.34 14.60
CA LEU A 147 1.26 -7.54 14.49
C LEU A 147 2.00 -6.26 14.85
N THR A 148 3.10 -6.40 15.58
CA THR A 148 3.93 -5.24 15.92
C THR A 148 5.25 -5.29 15.15
N ALA A 149 5.81 -4.11 14.89
CA ALA A 149 7.14 -4.00 14.30
C ALA A 149 8.17 -4.41 15.35
N LYS A 150 9.23 -5.05 14.91
CA LYS A 150 10.31 -5.50 15.78
C LYS A 150 11.57 -4.73 15.48
#